data_6fda098d44a49e9330e54310a1e853a9
#
_entry.id   6fda098d44a49e9330e54310a1e853a9
#
_cell.length_a   1.000
_cell.length_b   1.000
_cell.length_c   1.000
_cell.angle_alpha   90.00
_cell.angle_beta   90.00
_cell.angle_gamma   90.00
#
_symmetry.space_group_name_H-M   'P 1'
#
loop_
_entity.id
_entity.type
_entity.pdbx_description
1 polymer ?
#
loop_
_entity_poly.entity_id
_entity_poly.type
_entity_poly.pdbx_seq_one_letter_code
_entity_poly.pdbx_strand_id
1 'polypeptide(L)'
;MTLGRGREARRDAAYAALMGGDLAGRLGAVYALVELADEWLGEVSLPVGVRRGHVQGVIDRLCAYLRSPLSTAADNGPAGESSGAQGRIQRAIVEEIHRRVQHPVASAEGASLAGTWSGFAFNFSGAVFVCTVNFTGSRWEHEVDFSDCIFMRDALFSCSTFAGTANFAHSSYRALADFSESLYQDAAYFGGCTWGGAANFSGCTFRAGAYFLGCRYGADTVFTDCFFASTVVMMYSAYRGAFTATGCTFAGDADLSSSAYYGPASLRGCVFLADAWFGGGSWGDRTVFSGSVFEGAADFSGAAYLADAIFTDAVFVNCAPSLRGCVFSPRSVQEFTRTPEQGHPIVLDGGLPVGSHMLTPGQLARLAKLRQKVTQRREQLADKSAGSAAHRRAARRLEQAHEAFARWAHGLTAD
;
A
#
# COMPACT_ATOMS: atom_id res chain seq x y z
N MET A 1 31.05 -31.83 19.34
CA MET A 1 31.67 -30.49 19.22
C MET A 1 32.32 -30.21 17.85
N THR A 2 32.87 -31.19 17.13
CA THR A 2 33.54 -30.98 15.82
C THR A 2 32.61 -30.67 14.67
N LEU A 3 31.39 -31.27 14.58
CA LEU A 3 30.42 -31.05 13.51
C LEU A 3 29.83 -29.62 13.48
N GLY A 4 29.61 -29.02 14.65
CA GLY A 4 29.10 -27.64 14.74
C GLY A 4 30.09 -26.61 14.22
N ARG A 5 31.37 -26.73 14.60
CA ARG A 5 32.43 -25.82 14.12
C ARG A 5 32.66 -25.90 12.62
N GLY A 6 32.49 -27.08 12.02
CA GLY A 6 32.58 -27.25 10.57
C GLY A 6 31.43 -26.52 9.80
N ARG A 7 30.20 -26.55 10.33
CA ARG A 7 29.06 -25.80 9.72
C ARG A 7 29.23 -24.29 9.88
N GLU A 8 29.69 -23.81 11.04
CA GLU A 8 29.95 -22.38 11.26
C GLU A 8 31.03 -21.86 10.29
N ALA A 9 32.14 -22.60 10.13
CA ALA A 9 33.18 -22.23 9.17
C ALA A 9 32.66 -22.21 7.72
N ARG A 10 31.81 -23.18 7.31
CA ARG A 10 31.15 -23.17 5.99
C ARG A 10 30.23 -21.98 5.83
N ARG A 11 29.45 -21.62 6.84
CA ARG A 11 28.57 -20.43 6.84
C ARG A 11 29.38 -19.15 6.62
N ASP A 12 30.46 -18.98 7.36
CA ASP A 12 31.25 -17.76 7.30
C ASP A 12 32.02 -17.66 5.97
N ALA A 13 32.47 -18.79 5.42
CA ALA A 13 33.07 -18.86 4.08
C ALA A 13 32.02 -18.53 2.97
N ALA A 14 30.82 -19.08 3.09
CA ALA A 14 29.73 -18.79 2.14
C ALA A 14 29.31 -17.31 2.22
N TYR A 15 29.22 -16.71 3.41
CA TYR A 15 28.94 -15.30 3.55
C TYR A 15 30.03 -14.41 2.95
N ALA A 16 31.30 -14.73 3.16
CA ALA A 16 32.42 -14.03 2.54
C ALA A 16 32.35 -14.11 1.00
N ALA A 17 32.02 -15.28 0.45
CA ALA A 17 31.82 -15.47 -0.98
C ALA A 17 30.62 -14.66 -1.54
N LEU A 18 29.52 -14.57 -0.78
CA LEU A 18 28.36 -13.75 -1.15
C LEU A 18 28.74 -12.27 -1.26
N MET A 19 29.56 -11.77 -0.37
CA MET A 19 29.96 -10.35 -0.33
C MET A 19 31.06 -10.00 -1.33
N GLY A 20 31.99 -10.91 -1.65
CA GLY A 20 33.20 -10.61 -2.41
C GLY A 20 33.44 -11.45 -3.67
N GLY A 21 32.60 -12.46 -3.95
CA GLY A 21 32.76 -13.36 -5.08
C GLY A 21 32.34 -12.76 -6.43
N ASP A 22 32.66 -13.46 -7.51
CA ASP A 22 32.03 -13.25 -8.82
C ASP A 22 30.56 -13.68 -8.80
N LEU A 23 29.83 -13.46 -9.90
CA LEU A 23 28.40 -13.79 -9.96
C LEU A 23 28.11 -15.27 -9.64
N ALA A 24 28.90 -16.20 -10.20
CA ALA A 24 28.69 -17.64 -9.98
C ALA A 24 28.98 -18.00 -8.51
N GLY A 25 30.06 -17.48 -7.95
CA GLY A 25 30.43 -17.66 -6.55
C GLY A 25 29.38 -17.09 -5.58
N ARG A 26 28.83 -15.90 -5.87
CA ARG A 26 27.76 -15.28 -5.07
C ARG A 26 26.45 -16.09 -5.13
N LEU A 27 26.04 -16.57 -6.30
CA LEU A 27 24.87 -17.44 -6.45
C LEU A 27 25.08 -18.77 -5.70
N GLY A 28 26.25 -19.40 -5.86
CA GLY A 28 26.62 -20.62 -5.11
C GLY A 28 26.57 -20.38 -3.60
N ALA A 29 27.02 -19.20 -3.14
CA ALA A 29 26.97 -18.83 -1.73
C ALA A 29 25.55 -18.68 -1.17
N VAL A 30 24.61 -18.15 -1.96
CA VAL A 30 23.17 -18.09 -1.56
C VAL A 30 22.67 -19.50 -1.27
N TYR A 31 22.84 -20.43 -2.22
CA TYR A 31 22.37 -21.81 -2.07
C TYR A 31 23.08 -22.52 -0.89
N ALA A 32 24.40 -22.35 -0.74
CA ALA A 32 25.15 -22.93 0.38
C ALA A 32 24.65 -22.42 1.74
N LEU A 33 24.33 -21.13 1.86
CA LEU A 33 23.76 -20.57 3.10
C LEU A 33 22.40 -21.15 3.42
N VAL A 34 21.57 -21.31 2.40
CA VAL A 34 20.21 -21.85 2.55
C VAL A 34 20.24 -23.34 2.91
N GLU A 35 21.08 -24.14 2.24
CA GLU A 35 21.30 -25.56 2.58
C GLU A 35 21.80 -25.72 4.03
N LEU A 36 22.73 -24.87 4.46
CA LEU A 36 23.21 -24.86 5.85
C LEU A 36 22.09 -24.56 6.84
N ALA A 37 21.18 -23.63 6.51
CA ALA A 37 20.03 -23.35 7.37
C ALA A 37 19.11 -24.59 7.49
N ASP A 38 18.86 -25.29 6.38
CA ASP A 38 18.07 -26.52 6.37
C ASP A 38 18.78 -27.66 7.13
N GLU A 39 20.10 -27.80 7.00
CA GLU A 39 20.89 -28.73 7.81
C GLU A 39 20.78 -28.43 9.32
N TRP A 40 20.80 -27.13 9.71
CA TRP A 40 20.60 -26.75 11.11
C TRP A 40 19.20 -27.10 11.63
N LEU A 41 18.14 -26.86 10.82
CA LEU A 41 16.78 -27.24 11.20
C LEU A 41 16.62 -28.74 11.39
N GLY A 42 17.26 -29.55 10.56
CA GLY A 42 17.24 -31.01 10.63
C GLY A 42 18.08 -31.62 11.76
N GLU A 43 18.93 -30.85 12.42
CA GLU A 43 19.89 -31.35 13.44
C GLU A 43 19.19 -31.59 14.80
N VAL A 44 18.49 -32.70 14.92
CA VAL A 44 17.70 -33.03 16.12
C VAL A 44 18.51 -33.25 17.39
N SER A 45 19.86 -33.46 17.29
CA SER A 45 20.72 -33.60 18.44
C SER A 45 20.98 -32.29 19.20
N LEU A 46 20.68 -31.15 18.58
CA LEU A 46 20.82 -29.83 19.18
C LEU A 46 19.50 -29.32 19.77
N PRO A 47 19.54 -28.57 20.88
CA PRO A 47 18.38 -27.86 21.39
C PRO A 47 17.71 -26.98 20.34
N VAL A 48 16.37 -26.93 20.34
CA VAL A 48 15.57 -26.16 19.34
C VAL A 48 16.02 -24.70 19.26
N GLY A 49 16.26 -24.03 20.40
CA GLY A 49 16.71 -22.63 20.43
C GLY A 49 18.06 -22.43 19.75
N VAL A 50 19.00 -23.38 19.89
CA VAL A 50 20.32 -23.31 19.24
C VAL A 50 20.16 -23.45 17.72
N ARG A 51 19.38 -24.44 17.26
CA ARG A 51 19.08 -24.63 15.83
C ARG A 51 18.47 -23.38 15.23
N ARG A 52 17.40 -22.85 15.87
CA ARG A 52 16.72 -21.63 15.42
C ARG A 52 17.67 -20.42 15.38
N GLY A 53 18.56 -20.27 16.37
CA GLY A 53 19.55 -19.18 16.38
C GLY A 53 20.51 -19.23 15.19
N HIS A 54 20.95 -20.43 14.78
CA HIS A 54 21.80 -20.56 13.58
C HIS A 54 21.06 -20.21 12.30
N VAL A 55 19.80 -20.65 12.16
CA VAL A 55 18.96 -20.34 11.00
C VAL A 55 18.65 -18.85 10.94
N GLN A 56 18.25 -18.24 12.07
CA GLN A 56 18.04 -16.78 12.11
C GLN A 56 19.31 -16.04 11.68
N GLY A 57 20.48 -16.48 12.13
CA GLY A 57 21.73 -15.86 11.70
C GLY A 57 22.04 -16.00 10.20
N VAL A 58 21.54 -17.02 9.51
CA VAL A 58 21.60 -17.12 8.04
C VAL A 58 20.60 -16.14 7.40
N ILE A 59 19.36 -16.14 7.87
CA ILE A 59 18.30 -15.22 7.38
C ILE A 59 18.78 -13.76 7.53
N ASP A 60 19.32 -13.39 8.68
CA ASP A 60 19.83 -12.04 8.94
C ASP A 60 20.93 -11.62 7.94
N ARG A 61 21.80 -12.56 7.54
CA ARG A 61 22.85 -12.31 6.55
C ARG A 61 22.30 -12.14 5.14
N LEU A 62 21.31 -12.94 4.75
CA LEU A 62 20.64 -12.79 3.47
C LEU A 62 19.88 -11.44 3.39
N CYS A 63 19.17 -11.08 4.47
CA CYS A 63 18.53 -9.77 4.58
C CYS A 63 19.55 -8.62 4.58
N ALA A 64 20.68 -8.76 5.28
CA ALA A 64 21.75 -7.76 5.27
C ALA A 64 22.34 -7.55 3.88
N TYR A 65 22.49 -8.63 3.09
CA TYR A 65 22.90 -8.51 1.69
C TYR A 65 21.88 -7.71 0.85
N LEU A 66 20.59 -7.99 1.00
CA LEU A 66 19.53 -7.25 0.29
C LEU A 66 19.49 -5.76 0.65
N ARG A 67 19.86 -5.40 1.88
CA ARG A 67 19.97 -4.02 2.38
C ARG A 67 21.27 -3.33 1.99
N SER A 68 22.26 -4.07 1.48
CA SER A 68 23.53 -3.49 1.08
C SER A 68 23.36 -2.48 -0.05
N PRO A 69 24.10 -1.36 -0.04
CA PRO A 69 24.04 -0.38 -1.13
C PRO A 69 24.30 -1.04 -2.49
N LEU A 70 23.52 -0.63 -3.51
CA LEU A 70 23.77 -1.10 -4.85
C LEU A 70 25.15 -0.65 -5.33
N SER A 71 25.96 -1.58 -5.83
CA SER A 71 27.26 -1.25 -6.42
C SER A 71 27.03 -0.43 -7.69
N THR A 72 27.43 0.84 -7.68
CA THR A 72 27.29 1.76 -8.81
C THR A 72 28.23 1.44 -10.00
N ALA A 73 29.14 0.49 -9.85
CA ALA A 73 30.22 0.28 -10.80
C ALA A 73 29.93 -0.76 -11.90
N ALA A 74 28.86 -1.57 -11.79
CA ALA A 74 28.65 -2.70 -12.71
C ALA A 74 27.27 -2.77 -13.39
N ASP A 75 26.28 -1.96 -13.03
CA ASP A 75 24.90 -2.10 -13.50
C ASP A 75 24.40 -1.00 -14.46
N ASN A 76 25.28 -0.27 -15.13
CA ASN A 76 24.92 0.69 -16.19
C ASN A 76 24.63 0.01 -17.55
N GLY A 77 24.00 -1.16 -17.56
CA GLY A 77 23.43 -1.75 -18.75
C GLY A 77 22.16 -1.01 -19.19
N PRO A 78 21.78 -1.05 -20.48
CA PRO A 78 20.60 -0.35 -20.99
C PRO A 78 19.34 -0.77 -20.21
N ALA A 79 18.48 0.20 -19.93
CA ALA A 79 17.22 0.03 -19.20
C ALA A 79 16.26 -0.93 -19.95
N GLY A 80 16.38 -2.21 -19.73
CA GLY A 80 15.56 -3.24 -20.38
C GLY A 80 15.77 -4.63 -19.82
N GLU A 81 16.91 -4.92 -19.26
CA GLU A 81 17.19 -6.24 -18.71
C GLU A 81 17.32 -6.16 -17.18
N SER A 82 16.45 -6.85 -16.47
CA SER A 82 16.52 -7.16 -15.03
C SER A 82 17.73 -8.08 -14.72
N SER A 83 18.79 -8.00 -15.47
CA SER A 83 19.86 -8.96 -15.57
C SER A 83 21.23 -8.45 -15.13
N GLY A 84 21.31 -7.35 -14.40
CA GLY A 84 22.52 -7.03 -13.65
C GLY A 84 22.85 -8.14 -12.66
N ALA A 85 24.12 -8.41 -12.39
CA ALA A 85 24.57 -9.43 -11.46
C ALA A 85 23.84 -9.33 -10.10
N GLN A 86 23.66 -8.10 -9.61
CA GLN A 86 22.95 -7.80 -8.36
C GLN A 86 21.49 -8.26 -8.39
N GLY A 87 20.76 -7.98 -9.48
CA GLY A 87 19.36 -8.37 -9.62
C GLY A 87 19.17 -9.89 -9.65
N ARG A 88 20.11 -10.65 -10.23
CA ARG A 88 20.10 -12.12 -10.21
C ARG A 88 20.29 -12.68 -8.82
N ILE A 89 21.21 -12.10 -8.06
CA ILE A 89 21.47 -12.54 -6.67
C ILE A 89 20.30 -12.18 -5.77
N GLN A 90 19.75 -10.95 -5.88
CA GLN A 90 18.56 -10.56 -5.12
C GLN A 90 17.39 -11.49 -5.43
N ARG A 91 17.16 -11.81 -6.72
CA ARG A 91 16.12 -12.75 -7.13
C ARG A 91 16.33 -14.13 -6.49
N ALA A 92 17.55 -14.69 -6.54
CA ALA A 92 17.84 -15.99 -5.94
C ALA A 92 17.56 -15.99 -4.42
N ILE A 93 17.92 -14.91 -3.71
CA ILE A 93 17.63 -14.78 -2.26
C ILE A 93 16.12 -14.71 -2.03
N VAL A 94 15.39 -13.87 -2.78
CA VAL A 94 13.93 -13.73 -2.66
C VAL A 94 13.23 -15.07 -2.94
N GLU A 95 13.61 -15.78 -4.01
CA GLU A 95 13.04 -17.08 -4.39
C GLU A 95 13.29 -18.15 -3.32
N GLU A 96 14.50 -18.18 -2.72
CA GLU A 96 14.82 -19.14 -1.68
C GLU A 96 14.09 -18.87 -0.36
N ILE A 97 13.94 -17.60 0.02
CA ILE A 97 13.11 -17.20 1.17
C ILE A 97 11.65 -17.55 0.87
N HIS A 98 11.13 -17.15 -0.32
CA HIS A 98 9.75 -17.39 -0.72
C HIS A 98 9.38 -18.87 -0.63
N ARG A 99 10.21 -19.77 -1.17
CA ARG A 99 9.98 -21.21 -1.14
C ARG A 99 9.81 -21.74 0.29
N ARG A 100 10.45 -21.11 1.29
CA ARG A 100 10.46 -21.55 2.69
C ARG A 100 9.43 -20.84 3.58
N VAL A 101 8.87 -19.73 3.13
CA VAL A 101 7.77 -19.04 3.83
C VAL A 101 6.42 -19.28 3.17
N GLN A 102 6.37 -20.02 2.05
CA GLN A 102 5.11 -20.38 1.39
C GLN A 102 4.21 -21.20 2.29
N HIS A 103 2.91 -20.95 2.19
CA HIS A 103 1.89 -21.91 2.59
C HIS A 103 1.93 -23.10 1.61
N PRO A 104 2.14 -24.33 2.04
CA PRO A 104 1.76 -25.47 1.21
C PRO A 104 0.25 -25.36 0.96
N VAL A 105 -0.15 -25.48 -0.30
CA VAL A 105 -1.58 -25.55 -0.70
C VAL A 105 -2.27 -26.53 0.22
N ALA A 106 -3.42 -26.12 0.80
CA ALA A 106 -4.16 -26.87 1.79
C ALA A 106 -4.18 -28.37 1.44
N SER A 107 -3.59 -29.20 2.30
CA SER A 107 -3.89 -30.62 2.31
C SER A 107 -5.37 -30.77 2.65
N ALA A 108 -6.03 -31.80 2.12
CA ALA A 108 -7.48 -32.06 2.29
C ALA A 108 -7.96 -32.12 3.76
N GLU A 109 -7.09 -31.94 4.73
CA GLU A 109 -7.36 -31.97 6.17
C GLU A 109 -7.40 -30.59 6.85
N GLY A 110 -7.33 -29.49 6.09
CA GLY A 110 -7.58 -28.14 6.62
C GLY A 110 -6.50 -27.54 7.55
N ALA A 111 -5.39 -28.23 7.80
CA ALA A 111 -4.28 -27.68 8.55
C ALA A 111 -3.36 -26.91 7.59
N SER A 112 -3.40 -25.59 7.67
CA SER A 112 -2.43 -24.70 6.98
C SER A 112 -1.05 -24.92 7.60
N LEU A 113 -0.20 -25.69 6.94
CA LEU A 113 1.18 -25.89 7.37
C LEU A 113 1.99 -24.65 7.05
N ALA A 114 2.62 -24.05 8.06
CA ALA A 114 3.57 -22.98 7.88
C ALA A 114 4.82 -23.48 7.12
N GLY A 115 5.43 -22.65 6.29
CA GLY A 115 6.72 -22.92 5.67
C GLY A 115 7.82 -23.11 6.73
N THR A 116 8.91 -23.75 6.35
CA THR A 116 10.00 -24.05 7.30
C THR A 116 10.63 -22.81 7.94
N TRP A 117 10.54 -21.64 7.27
CA TRP A 117 11.05 -20.37 7.75
C TRP A 117 9.97 -19.38 8.19
N SER A 118 8.69 -19.73 8.11
CA SER A 118 7.58 -18.82 8.50
C SER A 118 7.71 -18.31 9.94
N GLY A 119 8.24 -19.13 10.85
CA GLY A 119 8.41 -18.78 12.27
C GLY A 119 9.70 -18.02 12.59
N PHE A 120 10.34 -17.34 11.63
CA PHE A 120 11.52 -16.49 11.83
C PHE A 120 11.20 -15.02 11.55
N ALA A 121 12.03 -14.12 12.12
CA ALA A 121 11.91 -12.69 11.84
C ALA A 121 12.70 -12.32 10.57
N PHE A 122 12.15 -11.38 9.82
CA PHE A 122 12.77 -10.88 8.58
C PHE A 122 12.84 -9.35 8.59
N ASN A 123 14.05 -8.83 8.43
CA ASN A 123 14.28 -7.39 8.33
C ASN A 123 14.87 -7.04 6.97
N PHE A 124 14.04 -6.49 6.09
CA PHE A 124 14.40 -5.98 4.76
C PHE A 124 14.51 -4.45 4.73
N SER A 125 14.38 -3.77 5.88
CA SER A 125 14.27 -2.30 5.96
C SER A 125 15.37 -1.58 5.18
N GLY A 126 14.98 -0.59 4.37
CA GLY A 126 15.91 0.16 3.52
C GLY A 126 16.45 -0.57 2.30
N ALA A 127 16.01 -1.80 2.01
CA ALA A 127 16.47 -2.55 0.85
C ALA A 127 16.01 -1.89 -0.48
N VAL A 128 16.89 -1.94 -1.49
CA VAL A 128 16.56 -1.54 -2.86
C VAL A 128 16.47 -2.78 -3.74
N PHE A 129 15.24 -3.20 -4.04
CA PHE A 129 14.97 -4.34 -4.89
C PHE A 129 14.96 -3.92 -6.36
N VAL A 130 15.90 -4.41 -7.14
CA VAL A 130 16.00 -4.15 -8.59
C VAL A 130 15.34 -5.25 -9.44
N CYS A 131 14.95 -6.37 -8.81
CA CYS A 131 14.16 -7.45 -9.40
C CYS A 131 12.71 -7.38 -8.94
N THR A 132 11.83 -8.17 -9.57
CA THR A 132 10.49 -8.45 -9.03
C THR A 132 10.64 -9.18 -7.70
N VAL A 133 9.93 -8.70 -6.68
CA VAL A 133 9.82 -9.36 -5.38
C VAL A 133 8.51 -10.14 -5.36
N ASN A 134 8.60 -11.45 -5.30
CA ASN A 134 7.43 -12.33 -5.23
C ASN A 134 7.41 -13.10 -3.91
N PHE A 135 6.45 -12.76 -3.08
CA PHE A 135 6.11 -13.45 -1.84
C PHE A 135 4.63 -13.85 -1.81
N THR A 136 4.02 -14.08 -2.98
CA THR A 136 2.64 -14.54 -3.09
C THR A 136 2.43 -15.83 -2.31
N GLY A 137 1.35 -15.90 -1.49
CA GLY A 137 1.02 -17.07 -0.69
C GLY A 137 1.97 -17.33 0.48
N SER A 138 2.71 -16.32 0.94
CA SER A 138 3.66 -16.44 2.06
C SER A 138 2.98 -16.38 3.41
N ARG A 139 3.59 -17.02 4.42
CA ARG A 139 3.17 -16.92 5.81
C ARG A 139 4.31 -16.37 6.69
N TRP A 140 4.05 -15.27 7.38
CA TRP A 140 4.95 -14.58 8.28
C TRP A 140 4.38 -14.66 9.70
N GLU A 141 4.94 -15.53 10.56
CA GLU A 141 4.43 -15.75 11.92
C GLU A 141 4.92 -14.72 12.92
N HIS A 142 6.04 -14.06 12.60
CA HIS A 142 6.62 -12.98 13.37
C HIS A 142 6.57 -11.68 12.58
N GLU A 143 7.04 -10.61 13.19
CA GLU A 143 7.22 -9.32 12.54
C GLU A 143 8.06 -9.45 11.26
N VAL A 144 7.59 -8.79 10.20
CA VAL A 144 8.34 -8.60 8.97
C VAL A 144 8.47 -7.12 8.66
N ASP A 145 9.71 -6.68 8.45
CA ASP A 145 10.02 -5.27 8.22
C ASP A 145 10.49 -5.02 6.79
N PHE A 146 9.63 -4.37 6.00
CA PHE A 146 9.89 -3.84 4.67
C PHE A 146 9.88 -2.30 4.66
N SER A 147 10.08 -1.64 5.80
CA SER A 147 10.08 -0.17 5.86
C SER A 147 11.22 0.43 5.04
N ASP A 148 11.00 1.65 4.55
CA ASP A 148 11.98 2.42 3.76
C ASP A 148 12.51 1.69 2.50
N CYS A 149 11.85 0.61 2.05
CA CYS A 149 12.23 -0.16 0.88
C CYS A 149 11.95 0.59 -0.42
N ILE A 150 12.75 0.30 -1.46
CA ILE A 150 12.48 0.75 -2.83
C ILE A 150 12.29 -0.47 -3.72
N PHE A 151 11.06 -0.67 -4.19
CA PHE A 151 10.72 -1.71 -5.17
C PHE A 151 10.77 -1.12 -6.58
N MET A 152 11.82 -1.44 -7.33
CA MET A 152 12.04 -0.93 -8.70
C MET A 152 11.18 -1.66 -9.75
N ARG A 153 10.68 -2.84 -9.42
CA ARG A 153 9.82 -3.73 -10.21
C ARG A 153 8.61 -4.11 -9.37
N ASP A 154 7.81 -5.06 -9.88
CA ASP A 154 6.61 -5.52 -9.20
C ASP A 154 6.92 -6.07 -7.80
N ALA A 155 6.05 -5.76 -6.86
CA ALA A 155 6.07 -6.24 -5.48
C ALA A 155 4.79 -7.04 -5.23
N LEU A 156 4.91 -8.37 -5.20
CA LEU A 156 3.80 -9.31 -5.17
C LEU A 156 3.75 -9.99 -3.80
N PHE A 157 2.70 -9.69 -3.05
CA PHE A 157 2.42 -10.21 -1.71
C PHE A 157 1.01 -10.79 -1.60
N SER A 158 0.33 -11.02 -2.73
CA SER A 158 -1.05 -11.50 -2.74
C SER A 158 -1.20 -12.86 -2.05
N CYS A 159 -2.40 -13.13 -1.52
CA CYS A 159 -2.74 -14.38 -0.82
C CYS A 159 -1.83 -14.68 0.39
N SER A 160 -1.18 -13.68 0.97
CA SER A 160 -0.22 -13.87 2.07
C SER A 160 -0.88 -13.73 3.44
N THR A 161 -0.31 -14.37 4.45
CA THR A 161 -0.72 -14.24 5.85
C THR A 161 0.40 -13.60 6.67
N PHE A 162 0.12 -12.44 7.22
CA PHE A 162 0.97 -11.73 8.18
C PHE A 162 0.38 -11.92 9.57
N ALA A 163 0.93 -12.89 10.33
CA ALA A 163 0.45 -13.20 11.68
C ALA A 163 1.04 -12.26 12.73
N GLY A 164 2.28 -11.81 12.53
CA GLY A 164 2.90 -10.72 13.29
C GLY A 164 2.74 -9.38 12.57
N THR A 165 3.27 -8.33 13.18
CA THR A 165 3.28 -6.96 12.61
C THR A 165 3.92 -6.94 11.23
N ALA A 166 3.22 -6.32 10.26
CA ALA A 166 3.70 -6.12 8.90
C ALA A 166 4.04 -4.64 8.67
N ASN A 167 5.32 -4.34 8.58
CA ASN A 167 5.78 -2.97 8.43
C ASN A 167 6.28 -2.71 7.00
N PHE A 168 5.53 -1.92 6.24
CA PHE A 168 5.86 -1.44 4.89
C PHE A 168 6.03 0.09 4.83
N ALA A 169 6.04 0.77 5.98
CA ALA A 169 6.02 2.22 6.06
C ALA A 169 7.18 2.88 5.28
N HIS A 170 6.91 4.07 4.72
CA HIS A 170 7.86 4.90 3.98
C HIS A 170 8.45 4.26 2.71
N SER A 171 7.91 3.12 2.27
CA SER A 171 8.40 2.42 1.08
C SER A 171 7.94 3.04 -0.23
N SER A 172 8.72 2.81 -1.29
CA SER A 172 8.47 3.32 -2.63
C SER A 172 8.29 2.18 -3.63
N TYR A 173 7.11 2.09 -4.23
CA TYR A 173 6.73 1.10 -5.24
C TYR A 173 6.70 1.76 -6.60
N ARG A 174 7.60 1.40 -7.53
CA ARG A 174 7.69 2.04 -8.86
C ARG A 174 6.86 1.36 -9.93
N ALA A 175 6.46 0.12 -9.71
CA ALA A 175 5.61 -0.68 -10.59
C ALA A 175 4.39 -1.20 -9.81
N LEU A 176 3.77 -2.29 -10.24
CA LEU A 176 2.64 -2.90 -9.55
C LEU A 176 3.02 -3.30 -8.12
N ALA A 177 2.15 -2.99 -7.17
CA ALA A 177 2.20 -3.53 -5.81
C ALA A 177 0.89 -4.28 -5.54
N ASP A 178 0.98 -5.58 -5.42
CA ASP A 178 -0.18 -6.46 -5.24
C ASP A 178 -0.15 -7.13 -3.87
N PHE A 179 -1.09 -6.75 -3.03
CA PHE A 179 -1.33 -7.29 -1.69
C PHE A 179 -2.67 -8.02 -1.59
N SER A 180 -3.37 -8.22 -2.71
CA SER A 180 -4.73 -8.73 -2.73
C SER A 180 -4.88 -10.06 -1.99
N GLU A 181 -6.10 -10.34 -1.48
CA GLU A 181 -6.47 -11.58 -0.80
C GLU A 181 -5.59 -11.90 0.44
N SER A 182 -4.90 -10.90 1.01
CA SER A 182 -3.99 -11.11 2.13
C SER A 182 -4.66 -10.91 3.48
N LEU A 183 -4.20 -11.67 4.47
CA LEU A 183 -4.67 -11.64 5.85
C LEU A 183 -3.60 -11.00 6.76
N TYR A 184 -3.95 -9.88 7.38
CA TYR A 184 -3.16 -9.21 8.41
C TYR A 184 -3.79 -9.50 9.78
N GLN A 185 -3.14 -10.33 10.61
CA GLN A 185 -3.66 -10.70 11.94
C GLN A 185 -3.25 -9.68 13.01
N ASP A 186 -2.11 -9.02 12.83
CA ASP A 186 -1.62 -7.94 13.66
C ASP A 186 -1.56 -6.63 12.85
N ALA A 187 -1.06 -5.54 13.43
CA ALA A 187 -1.01 -4.22 12.82
C ALA A 187 -0.26 -4.21 11.48
N ALA A 188 -0.81 -3.50 10.51
CA ALA A 188 -0.24 -3.32 9.18
C ALA A 188 0.08 -1.85 8.92
N TYR A 189 1.36 -1.54 8.70
CA TYR A 189 1.84 -0.18 8.52
C TYR A 189 2.26 0.07 7.07
N PHE A 190 1.55 0.96 6.38
CA PHE A 190 1.83 1.44 5.03
C PHE A 190 2.00 2.97 4.99
N GLY A 191 2.06 3.62 6.14
CA GLY A 191 2.13 5.08 6.22
C GLY A 191 3.32 5.66 5.49
N GLY A 192 3.14 6.84 4.86
CA GLY A 192 4.20 7.55 4.14
C GLY A 192 4.65 6.92 2.82
N CYS A 193 4.01 5.84 2.36
CA CYS A 193 4.38 5.14 1.13
C CYS A 193 4.15 5.99 -0.13
N THR A 194 4.99 5.73 -1.14
CA THR A 194 4.83 6.30 -2.48
C THR A 194 4.58 5.18 -3.50
N TRP A 195 3.41 5.18 -4.11
CA TRP A 195 2.93 4.19 -5.07
C TRP A 195 2.99 4.80 -6.47
N GLY A 196 4.04 4.49 -7.23
CA GLY A 196 4.20 4.97 -8.60
C GLY A 196 3.36 4.18 -9.61
N GLY A 197 3.20 2.87 -9.40
CA GLY A 197 2.29 1.98 -10.12
C GLY A 197 0.98 1.75 -9.37
N ALA A 198 0.14 0.85 -9.89
CA ALA A 198 -1.12 0.47 -9.24
C ALA A 198 -0.86 -0.20 -7.89
N ALA A 199 -1.74 0.09 -6.91
CA ALA A 199 -1.74 -0.53 -5.60
C ALA A 199 -3.03 -1.34 -5.41
N ASN A 200 -2.91 -2.64 -5.26
CA ASN A 200 -4.03 -3.56 -5.15
C ASN A 200 -4.07 -4.21 -3.76
N PHE A 201 -5.14 -3.94 -3.03
CA PHE A 201 -5.47 -4.53 -1.72
C PHE A 201 -6.82 -5.27 -1.74
N SER A 202 -7.37 -5.61 -2.93
CA SER A 202 -8.69 -6.24 -3.04
C SER A 202 -8.75 -7.52 -2.20
N GLY A 203 -9.88 -7.77 -1.53
CA GLY A 203 -10.12 -8.98 -0.74
C GLY A 203 -9.27 -9.10 0.53
N CYS A 204 -8.55 -8.04 0.93
CA CYS A 204 -7.74 -8.09 2.15
C CYS A 204 -8.59 -8.12 3.42
N THR A 205 -8.09 -8.85 4.41
CA THR A 205 -8.64 -8.85 5.76
C THR A 205 -7.62 -8.28 6.74
N PHE A 206 -7.97 -7.17 7.41
CA PHE A 206 -7.18 -6.56 8.46
C PHE A 206 -7.86 -6.78 9.81
N ARG A 207 -7.27 -7.64 10.67
CA ARG A 207 -7.84 -7.97 11.99
C ARG A 207 -7.47 -6.98 13.08
N ALA A 208 -6.35 -6.28 12.91
CA ALA A 208 -5.88 -5.21 13.78
C ALA A 208 -5.82 -3.89 13.02
N GLY A 209 -5.16 -2.85 13.55
CA GLY A 209 -5.07 -1.54 12.93
C GLY A 209 -4.38 -1.57 11.56
N ALA A 210 -4.93 -0.84 10.59
CA ALA A 210 -4.38 -0.69 9.26
C ALA A 210 -4.06 0.80 8.98
N TYR A 211 -2.78 1.11 8.75
CA TYR A 211 -2.28 2.49 8.73
C TYR A 211 -1.72 2.86 7.37
N PHE A 212 -2.46 3.66 6.59
CA PHE A 212 -2.12 4.16 5.25
C PHE A 212 -1.95 5.69 5.21
N LEU A 213 -1.73 6.32 6.36
CA LEU A 213 -1.68 7.78 6.46
C LEU A 213 -0.54 8.40 5.62
N GLY A 214 -0.79 9.55 5.04
CA GLY A 214 0.23 10.35 4.35
C GLY A 214 0.79 9.71 3.07
N CYS A 215 0.08 8.77 2.46
CA CYS A 215 0.49 8.08 1.24
C CYS A 215 0.31 8.93 -0.02
N ARG A 216 1.12 8.62 -1.04
CA ARG A 216 1.02 9.22 -2.37
C ARG A 216 0.79 8.13 -3.42
N TYR A 217 -0.41 8.08 -3.97
CA TYR A 217 -0.80 7.12 -5.00
C TYR A 217 -0.75 7.79 -6.37
N GLY A 218 0.18 7.36 -7.22
CA GLY A 218 0.39 7.90 -8.57
C GLY A 218 -0.51 7.29 -9.63
N ALA A 219 -1.02 6.08 -9.40
CA ALA A 219 -1.91 5.30 -10.26
C ALA A 219 -3.13 4.81 -9.46
N ASP A 220 -3.91 3.90 -10.04
CA ASP A 220 -5.13 3.40 -9.43
C ASP A 220 -4.85 2.63 -8.13
N THR A 221 -5.74 2.81 -7.17
CA THR A 221 -5.67 2.20 -5.84
C THR A 221 -6.97 1.46 -5.56
N VAL A 222 -6.87 0.19 -5.24
CA VAL A 222 -8.03 -0.70 -5.11
C VAL A 222 -8.05 -1.38 -3.75
N PHE A 223 -9.21 -1.25 -3.06
CA PHE A 223 -9.54 -1.89 -1.79
C PHE A 223 -10.87 -2.67 -1.87
N THR A 224 -11.28 -3.12 -3.04
CA THR A 224 -12.57 -3.80 -3.24
C THR A 224 -12.72 -5.01 -2.32
N ASP A 225 -13.91 -5.17 -1.69
CA ASP A 225 -14.28 -6.30 -0.83
C ASP A 225 -13.32 -6.54 0.36
N CYS A 226 -12.71 -5.46 0.89
CA CYS A 226 -11.87 -5.54 2.09
C CYS A 226 -12.70 -5.62 3.37
N PHE A 227 -12.16 -6.30 4.37
CA PHE A 227 -12.68 -6.32 5.73
C PHE A 227 -11.67 -5.71 6.71
N PHE A 228 -12.06 -4.60 7.35
CA PHE A 228 -11.28 -3.93 8.40
C PHE A 228 -11.95 -4.16 9.75
N ALA A 229 -11.42 -5.09 10.55
CA ALA A 229 -12.00 -5.45 11.85
C ALA A 229 -11.70 -4.42 12.95
N SER A 230 -10.73 -3.54 12.74
CA SER A 230 -10.29 -2.50 13.67
C SER A 230 -10.11 -1.18 12.93
N THR A 231 -9.54 -0.18 13.59
CA THR A 231 -9.31 1.16 13.04
C THR A 231 -8.51 1.12 11.74
N VAL A 232 -8.98 1.84 10.73
CA VAL A 232 -8.21 2.14 9.51
C VAL A 232 -7.95 3.63 9.38
N VAL A 233 -6.70 3.99 9.09
CA VAL A 233 -6.26 5.38 8.95
C VAL A 233 -5.70 5.61 7.56
N MET A 234 -6.43 6.38 6.73
CA MET A 234 -6.05 6.73 5.34
C MET A 234 -5.91 8.24 5.13
N MET A 235 -5.93 9.01 6.23
CA MET A 235 -5.91 10.48 6.21
C MET A 235 -4.63 11.07 5.60
N TYR A 236 -4.71 12.32 5.16
CA TYR A 236 -3.60 13.10 4.58
C TYR A 236 -2.97 12.46 3.34
N SER A 237 -3.71 11.63 2.62
CA SER A 237 -3.24 10.90 1.45
C SER A 237 -3.64 11.60 0.13
N ALA A 238 -2.87 11.32 -0.93
CA ALA A 238 -3.11 11.90 -2.24
C ALA A 238 -3.29 10.80 -3.30
N TYR A 239 -4.48 10.69 -3.86
CA TYR A 239 -4.88 9.70 -4.87
C TYR A 239 -4.97 10.35 -6.24
N ARG A 240 -4.02 10.08 -7.15
CA ARG A 240 -3.98 10.68 -8.49
C ARG A 240 -4.69 9.86 -9.54
N GLY A 241 -4.73 8.54 -9.39
CA GLY A 241 -5.56 7.62 -10.14
C GLY A 241 -6.94 7.47 -9.54
N ALA A 242 -7.69 6.45 -9.97
CA ALA A 242 -8.94 6.07 -9.34
C ALA A 242 -8.70 5.50 -7.92
N PHE A 243 -9.56 5.88 -6.99
CA PHE A 243 -9.66 5.25 -5.67
C PHE A 243 -10.93 4.40 -5.62
N THR A 244 -10.77 3.11 -5.41
CA THR A 244 -11.89 2.17 -5.36
C THR A 244 -11.87 1.40 -4.05
N ALA A 245 -12.90 1.61 -3.22
CA ALA A 245 -13.12 0.89 -1.97
C ALA A 245 -14.55 0.30 -1.94
N THR A 246 -14.98 -0.29 -3.06
CA THR A 246 -16.33 -0.81 -3.25
C THR A 246 -16.54 -2.11 -2.45
N GLY A 247 -17.69 -2.25 -1.79
CA GLY A 247 -18.07 -3.47 -1.07
C GLY A 247 -17.28 -3.73 0.22
N CYS A 248 -16.52 -2.75 0.71
CA CYS A 248 -15.75 -2.89 1.94
C CYS A 248 -16.62 -2.88 3.20
N THR A 249 -16.17 -3.59 4.23
CA THR A 249 -16.73 -3.50 5.59
C THR A 249 -15.69 -2.91 6.54
N PHE A 250 -16.04 -1.81 7.18
CA PHE A 250 -15.26 -1.13 8.22
C PHE A 250 -15.94 -1.38 9.57
N ALA A 251 -15.43 -2.38 10.32
CA ALA A 251 -16.00 -2.71 11.63
C ALA A 251 -15.47 -1.81 12.75
N GLY A 252 -14.27 -1.27 12.60
CA GLY A 252 -13.72 -0.21 13.44
C GLY A 252 -13.80 1.16 12.76
N ASP A 253 -13.31 2.17 13.45
CA ASP A 253 -13.26 3.55 12.95
C ASP A 253 -12.50 3.68 11.64
N ALA A 254 -13.04 4.48 10.72
CA ALA A 254 -12.46 4.71 9.40
C ALA A 254 -12.15 6.19 9.17
N ASP A 255 -10.86 6.55 9.16
CA ASP A 255 -10.42 7.92 8.94
C ASP A 255 -9.82 8.10 7.53
N LEU A 256 -10.61 8.69 6.62
CA LEU A 256 -10.23 9.08 5.27
C LEU A 256 -10.14 10.61 5.13
N SER A 257 -10.13 11.33 6.23
CA SER A 257 -10.20 12.80 6.28
C SER A 257 -8.96 13.46 5.66
N SER A 258 -9.10 14.73 5.30
CA SER A 258 -8.01 15.61 4.85
C SER A 258 -7.21 15.05 3.66
N SER A 259 -7.81 14.15 2.87
CA SER A 259 -7.18 13.50 1.72
C SER A 259 -7.58 14.17 0.41
N ALA A 260 -6.72 14.06 -0.61
CA ALA A 260 -6.94 14.67 -1.93
C ALA A 260 -7.14 13.58 -2.99
N TYR A 261 -8.35 13.53 -3.56
CA TYR A 261 -8.73 12.61 -4.63
C TYR A 261 -8.79 13.38 -5.95
N TYR A 262 -7.82 13.17 -6.82
CA TYR A 262 -7.74 13.85 -8.13
C TYR A 262 -8.44 13.07 -9.24
N GLY A 263 -8.52 11.74 -9.13
CA GLY A 263 -9.30 10.85 -9.98
C GLY A 263 -10.64 10.50 -9.37
N PRO A 264 -11.43 9.66 -10.05
CA PRO A 264 -12.71 9.17 -9.53
C PRO A 264 -12.54 8.42 -8.21
N ALA A 265 -13.48 8.60 -7.29
CA ALA A 265 -13.49 7.91 -6.01
C ALA A 265 -14.80 7.13 -5.83
N SER A 266 -14.72 5.86 -5.53
CA SER A 266 -15.88 4.99 -5.30
C SER A 266 -15.76 4.29 -3.94
N LEU A 267 -16.71 4.60 -3.07
CA LEU A 267 -16.97 3.90 -1.82
C LEU A 267 -18.38 3.28 -1.86
N ARG A 268 -18.76 2.75 -3.03
CA ARG A 268 -20.10 2.21 -3.28
C ARG A 268 -20.30 0.90 -2.51
N GLY A 269 -21.49 0.77 -1.87
CA GLY A 269 -21.89 -0.46 -1.20
C GLY A 269 -21.01 -0.83 0.01
N CYS A 270 -20.33 0.15 0.61
CA CYS A 270 -19.56 -0.06 1.82
C CYS A 270 -20.46 -0.09 3.06
N VAL A 271 -19.99 -0.79 4.10
CA VAL A 271 -20.64 -0.82 5.41
C VAL A 271 -19.66 -0.26 6.46
N PHE A 272 -20.05 0.82 7.14
CA PHE A 272 -19.30 1.45 8.22
C PHE A 272 -20.07 1.19 9.53
N LEU A 273 -19.56 0.25 10.35
CA LEU A 273 -20.20 -0.14 11.61
C LEU A 273 -19.82 0.79 12.78
N ALA A 274 -18.71 1.51 12.67
CA ALA A 274 -18.22 2.50 13.60
C ALA A 274 -18.13 3.88 12.93
N ASP A 275 -17.50 4.87 13.55
CA ASP A 275 -17.43 6.22 13.03
C ASP A 275 -16.58 6.32 11.75
N ALA A 276 -17.01 7.18 10.81
CA ALA A 276 -16.36 7.37 9.52
C ALA A 276 -16.12 8.86 9.24
N TRP A 277 -14.83 9.24 9.05
CA TRP A 277 -14.44 10.62 8.81
C TRP A 277 -13.93 10.82 7.39
N PHE A 278 -14.59 11.73 6.67
CA PHE A 278 -14.26 12.18 5.31
C PHE A 278 -14.02 13.69 5.25
N GLY A 279 -14.07 14.33 6.43
CA GLY A 279 -14.01 15.78 6.57
C GLY A 279 -12.72 16.40 6.03
N GLY A 280 -12.80 17.65 5.55
CA GLY A 280 -11.65 18.36 4.99
C GLY A 280 -11.05 17.75 3.71
N GLY A 281 -11.66 16.72 3.15
CA GLY A 281 -11.21 16.05 1.92
C GLY A 281 -11.49 16.89 0.67
N SER A 282 -10.65 16.77 -0.37
CA SER A 282 -10.91 17.36 -1.68
C SER A 282 -11.18 16.28 -2.74
N TRP A 283 -12.38 16.26 -3.26
CA TRP A 283 -12.88 15.29 -4.23
C TRP A 283 -12.89 15.95 -5.62
N GLY A 284 -11.81 15.77 -6.35
CA GLY A 284 -11.52 16.48 -7.60
C GLY A 284 -12.26 15.92 -8.81
N ASP A 285 -12.75 14.69 -8.75
CA ASP A 285 -13.52 14.02 -9.79
C ASP A 285 -14.77 13.38 -9.18
N ARG A 286 -15.51 12.59 -9.97
CA ARG A 286 -16.77 11.93 -9.55
C ARG A 286 -16.54 11.10 -8.28
N THR A 287 -17.38 11.33 -7.28
CA THR A 287 -17.32 10.65 -5.98
C THR A 287 -18.64 9.94 -5.72
N VAL A 288 -18.58 8.66 -5.37
CA VAL A 288 -19.76 7.80 -5.23
C VAL A 288 -19.76 7.11 -3.87
N PHE A 289 -20.79 7.37 -3.07
CA PHE A 289 -21.13 6.69 -1.82
C PHE A 289 -22.43 5.88 -1.93
N SER A 290 -22.93 5.64 -3.15
CA SER A 290 -24.22 5.01 -3.37
C SER A 290 -24.33 3.64 -2.74
N GLY A 291 -25.47 3.38 -2.07
CA GLY A 291 -25.77 2.10 -1.44
C GLY A 291 -24.88 1.76 -0.24
N SER A 292 -24.11 2.74 0.28
CA SER A 292 -23.33 2.53 1.49
C SER A 292 -24.17 2.74 2.74
N VAL A 293 -23.85 1.97 3.79
CA VAL A 293 -24.53 1.99 5.08
C VAL A 293 -23.57 2.53 6.15
N PHE A 294 -24.02 3.54 6.89
CA PHE A 294 -23.27 4.15 8.00
C PHE A 294 -24.05 3.90 9.30
N GLU A 295 -23.58 2.99 10.12
CA GLU A 295 -24.17 2.75 11.45
C GLU A 295 -23.62 3.73 12.48
N GLY A 296 -22.29 4.02 12.45
CA GLY A 296 -21.67 5.07 13.25
C GLY A 296 -21.90 6.48 12.71
N ALA A 297 -21.28 7.48 13.34
CA ALA A 297 -21.30 8.84 12.86
C ALA A 297 -20.54 8.99 11.53
N ALA A 298 -21.15 9.67 10.55
CA ALA A 298 -20.52 9.95 9.28
C ALA A 298 -20.24 11.46 9.16
N ASP A 299 -18.96 11.83 9.19
CA ASP A 299 -18.56 13.23 9.11
C ASP A 299 -17.90 13.54 7.75
N PHE A 300 -18.59 14.32 6.94
CA PHE A 300 -18.13 14.87 5.66
C PHE A 300 -17.80 16.37 5.78
N SER A 301 -17.85 16.95 6.98
CA SER A 301 -17.76 18.39 7.17
C SER A 301 -16.49 18.99 6.56
N GLY A 302 -16.64 20.18 5.96
CA GLY A 302 -15.54 20.87 5.32
C GLY A 302 -14.96 20.15 4.10
N ALA A 303 -15.67 19.21 3.48
CA ALA A 303 -15.21 18.55 2.25
C ALA A 303 -15.54 19.39 1.00
N ALA A 304 -14.64 19.38 0.01
CA ALA A 304 -14.83 20.08 -1.26
C ALA A 304 -15.13 19.07 -2.39
N TYR A 305 -16.39 19.01 -2.83
CA TYR A 305 -16.85 18.20 -3.98
C TYR A 305 -16.77 19.02 -5.26
N LEU A 306 -15.70 18.87 -5.99
CA LEU A 306 -15.41 19.70 -7.16
C LEU A 306 -16.00 19.13 -8.46
N ALA A 307 -16.51 17.90 -8.43
CA ALA A 307 -17.24 17.20 -9.48
C ALA A 307 -18.46 16.51 -8.90
N ASP A 308 -19.02 15.50 -9.59
CA ASP A 308 -20.25 14.81 -9.17
C ASP A 308 -20.10 14.19 -7.77
N ALA A 309 -21.11 14.39 -6.93
CA ALA A 309 -21.18 13.84 -5.58
C ALA A 309 -22.48 13.04 -5.44
N ILE A 310 -22.35 11.71 -5.39
CA ILE A 310 -23.46 10.76 -5.49
C ILE A 310 -23.61 10.00 -4.18
N PHE A 311 -24.70 10.29 -3.47
CA PHE A 311 -25.10 9.65 -2.21
C PHE A 311 -26.44 8.89 -2.35
N THR A 312 -26.83 8.51 -3.59
CA THR A 312 -28.07 7.79 -3.85
C THR A 312 -28.06 6.46 -3.08
N ASP A 313 -29.16 6.17 -2.38
CA ASP A 313 -29.35 4.98 -1.55
C ASP A 313 -28.31 4.82 -0.42
N ALA A 314 -27.57 5.87 -0.08
CA ALA A 314 -26.78 5.89 1.13
C ALA A 314 -27.69 5.96 2.36
N VAL A 315 -27.44 5.09 3.35
CA VAL A 315 -28.23 4.96 4.58
C VAL A 315 -27.41 5.37 5.78
N PHE A 316 -27.93 6.32 6.57
CA PHE A 316 -27.33 6.77 7.84
C PHE A 316 -28.23 6.29 8.99
N VAL A 317 -27.82 5.22 9.68
CA VAL A 317 -28.71 4.45 10.55
C VAL A 317 -29.01 5.18 11.86
N ASN A 318 -27.95 5.52 12.63
CA ASN A 318 -28.14 6.00 14.01
C ASN A 318 -28.13 7.53 14.13
N CYS A 319 -27.54 8.27 13.18
CA CYS A 319 -27.52 9.73 13.20
C CYS A 319 -27.43 10.31 11.78
N ALA A 320 -27.91 11.52 11.59
CA ALA A 320 -27.77 12.24 10.33
C ALA A 320 -26.28 12.57 10.05
N PRO A 321 -25.83 12.47 8.78
CA PRO A 321 -24.46 12.80 8.44
C PRO A 321 -24.20 14.30 8.58
N SER A 322 -22.96 14.66 8.93
CA SER A 322 -22.51 16.05 8.91
C SER A 322 -21.94 16.40 7.54
N LEU A 323 -22.59 17.36 6.84
CA LEU A 323 -22.08 17.96 5.59
C LEU A 323 -21.87 19.48 5.77
N ARG A 324 -21.74 19.93 7.01
CA ARG A 324 -21.54 21.35 7.33
C ARG A 324 -20.23 21.87 6.75
N GLY A 325 -20.27 23.04 6.11
CA GLY A 325 -19.09 23.64 5.48
C GLY A 325 -18.63 22.94 4.21
N CYS A 326 -19.38 21.96 3.70
CA CYS A 326 -19.08 21.37 2.39
C CYS A 326 -19.22 22.37 1.26
N VAL A 327 -18.37 22.22 0.24
CA VAL A 327 -18.39 23.04 -0.96
C VAL A 327 -18.69 22.19 -2.18
N PHE A 328 -19.68 22.56 -2.98
CA PHE A 328 -20.09 21.82 -4.18
C PHE A 328 -19.87 22.63 -5.47
N SER A 329 -19.50 21.93 -6.54
CA SER A 329 -19.41 22.53 -7.87
C SER A 329 -20.81 22.72 -8.49
N PRO A 330 -21.22 23.93 -8.91
CA PRO A 330 -22.53 24.12 -9.53
C PRO A 330 -22.63 23.54 -10.95
N ARG A 331 -21.55 22.99 -11.51
CA ARG A 331 -21.49 22.37 -12.85
C ARG A 331 -21.53 20.86 -12.80
N SER A 332 -21.72 20.29 -11.63
CA SER A 332 -21.73 18.84 -11.39
C SER A 332 -23.04 18.38 -10.79
N VAL A 333 -23.28 17.09 -10.90
CA VAL A 333 -24.48 16.44 -10.37
C VAL A 333 -24.30 16.20 -8.89
N GLN A 334 -25.30 16.61 -8.07
CA GLN A 334 -25.40 16.26 -6.66
C GLN A 334 -26.66 15.43 -6.45
N GLU A 335 -26.48 14.17 -6.06
CA GLU A 335 -27.58 13.25 -5.79
C GLU A 335 -27.58 12.85 -4.33
N PHE A 336 -28.66 13.17 -3.63
CA PHE A 336 -28.88 12.84 -2.23
C PHE A 336 -30.21 12.09 -2.07
N THR A 337 -30.22 11.04 -1.24
CA THR A 337 -31.46 10.36 -0.86
C THR A 337 -32.27 11.27 0.05
N ARG A 338 -33.41 11.78 -0.47
CA ARG A 338 -34.26 12.74 0.24
C ARG A 338 -35.18 12.09 1.28
N THR A 339 -35.66 10.90 0.99
CA THR A 339 -36.58 10.14 1.85
C THR A 339 -36.08 8.71 1.92
N PRO A 340 -35.09 8.42 2.81
CA PRO A 340 -34.61 7.05 2.98
C PRO A 340 -35.75 6.19 3.58
N GLU A 341 -35.82 4.92 3.17
CA GLU A 341 -36.77 3.97 3.77
C GLU A 341 -36.38 3.66 5.24
N GLN A 342 -35.12 3.79 5.56
CA GLN A 342 -34.53 3.59 6.90
C GLN A 342 -33.46 4.65 7.19
N GLY A 343 -33.27 4.96 8.47
CA GLY A 343 -32.23 5.86 8.94
C GLY A 343 -32.58 7.35 8.80
N HIS A 344 -31.56 8.19 8.84
CA HIS A 344 -31.66 9.63 8.85
C HIS A 344 -31.43 10.22 7.45
N PRO A 345 -32.28 11.18 6.99
CA PRO A 345 -32.09 11.85 5.70
C PRO A 345 -30.93 12.84 5.74
N ILE A 346 -30.32 13.10 4.58
CA ILE A 346 -29.53 14.32 4.37
C ILE A 346 -30.53 15.48 4.25
N VAL A 347 -30.53 16.38 5.24
CA VAL A 347 -31.41 17.53 5.26
C VAL A 347 -30.93 18.56 4.24
N LEU A 348 -31.81 18.96 3.31
CA LEU A 348 -31.47 19.88 2.23
C LEU A 348 -32.15 21.24 2.43
N ASP A 349 -31.41 22.32 2.13
CA ASP A 349 -31.93 23.68 1.94
C ASP A 349 -31.52 24.17 0.55
N GLY A 350 -32.51 24.65 -0.23
CA GLY A 350 -32.24 25.07 -1.62
C GLY A 350 -31.63 23.99 -2.53
N GLY A 351 -31.78 22.69 -2.19
CA GLY A 351 -31.24 21.56 -2.94
C GLY A 351 -29.84 21.12 -2.53
N LEU A 352 -29.23 21.78 -1.56
CA LEU A 352 -27.95 21.44 -0.96
C LEU A 352 -28.11 21.01 0.48
N PRO A 353 -27.17 20.20 1.02
CA PRO A 353 -27.13 19.90 2.44
C PRO A 353 -27.01 21.17 3.29
N VAL A 354 -27.77 21.21 4.40
CA VAL A 354 -27.79 22.37 5.30
C VAL A 354 -26.39 22.72 5.77
N GLY A 355 -26.03 24.02 5.67
CA GLY A 355 -24.72 24.54 6.06
C GLY A 355 -23.63 24.32 5.02
N SER A 356 -23.96 23.81 3.84
CA SER A 356 -23.06 23.74 2.69
C SER A 356 -23.31 24.87 1.69
N HIS A 357 -22.42 25.05 0.72
CA HIS A 357 -22.53 26.10 -0.29
C HIS A 357 -21.93 25.72 -1.64
N MET A 358 -22.28 26.47 -2.69
CA MET A 358 -21.71 26.31 -4.02
C MET A 358 -20.44 27.13 -4.20
N LEU A 359 -19.54 26.67 -5.07
CA LEU A 359 -18.42 27.46 -5.54
C LEU A 359 -18.89 28.76 -6.18
N THR A 360 -18.25 29.85 -5.83
CA THR A 360 -18.48 31.15 -6.49
C THR A 360 -17.93 31.15 -7.92
N PRO A 361 -18.39 32.08 -8.81
CA PRO A 361 -17.85 32.20 -10.17
C PRO A 361 -16.32 32.35 -10.23
N GLY A 362 -15.73 33.12 -9.28
CA GLY A 362 -14.28 33.28 -9.18
C GLY A 362 -13.56 32.00 -8.83
N GLN A 363 -14.08 31.23 -7.88
CA GLN A 363 -13.56 29.92 -7.49
C GLN A 363 -13.68 28.90 -8.65
N LEU A 364 -14.78 28.91 -9.40
CA LEU A 364 -14.94 28.07 -10.60
C LEU A 364 -13.90 28.39 -11.68
N ALA A 365 -13.66 29.67 -11.95
CA ALA A 365 -12.62 30.10 -12.90
C ALA A 365 -11.24 29.63 -12.43
N ARG A 366 -10.96 29.68 -11.13
CA ARG A 366 -9.72 29.17 -10.54
C ARG A 366 -9.60 27.65 -10.67
N LEU A 367 -10.67 26.90 -10.38
CA LEU A 367 -10.75 25.45 -10.56
C LEU A 367 -10.42 25.04 -12.00
N ALA A 368 -11.04 25.72 -12.99
CA ALA A 368 -10.81 25.44 -14.41
C ALA A 368 -9.30 25.62 -14.77
N LYS A 369 -8.68 26.71 -14.32
CA LYS A 369 -7.25 26.97 -14.54
C LYS A 369 -6.35 25.91 -13.90
N LEU A 370 -6.66 25.49 -12.68
CA LEU A 370 -5.88 24.46 -11.97
C LEU A 370 -6.01 23.09 -12.67
N ARG A 371 -7.22 22.69 -13.09
CA ARG A 371 -7.45 21.46 -13.87
C ARG A 371 -6.70 21.49 -15.20
N GLN A 372 -6.81 22.58 -15.95
CA GLN A 372 -6.07 22.76 -17.20
C GLN A 372 -4.54 22.61 -16.99
N LYS A 373 -4.02 23.19 -15.91
CA LYS A 373 -2.58 23.08 -15.58
C LYS A 373 -2.19 21.63 -15.28
N VAL A 374 -2.99 20.88 -14.52
CA VAL A 374 -2.73 19.46 -14.22
C VAL A 374 -2.75 18.64 -15.51
N THR A 375 -3.76 18.82 -16.38
CA THR A 375 -3.88 18.12 -17.67
C THR A 375 -2.65 18.39 -18.54
N GLN A 376 -2.26 19.65 -18.74
CA GLN A 376 -1.09 20.03 -19.53
C GLN A 376 0.20 19.39 -18.98
N ARG A 377 0.34 19.32 -17.63
CA ARG A 377 1.54 18.70 -17.02
C ARG A 377 1.54 17.18 -17.17
N ARG A 378 0.37 16.53 -17.14
CA ARG A 378 0.21 15.09 -17.40
C ARG A 378 0.61 14.76 -18.84
N GLU A 379 0.13 15.50 -19.83
CA GLU A 379 0.49 15.37 -21.23
C GLU A 379 2.00 15.57 -21.45
N GLN A 380 2.58 16.64 -20.87
CA GLN A 380 4.02 16.89 -20.94
C GLN A 380 4.88 15.79 -20.31
N LEU A 381 4.36 15.05 -19.34
CA LEU A 381 5.02 13.89 -18.73
C LEU A 381 4.94 12.68 -19.67
N ALA A 382 3.77 12.44 -20.29
CA ALA A 382 3.55 11.31 -21.19
C ALA A 382 4.48 11.37 -22.42
N ASP A 383 4.79 12.58 -22.90
CA ASP A 383 5.69 12.81 -24.04
C ASP A 383 7.18 12.54 -23.75
N LYS A 384 7.54 12.19 -22.52
CA LYS A 384 8.95 12.04 -22.13
C LYS A 384 9.31 10.57 -21.88
N SER A 385 10.48 10.18 -22.41
CA SER A 385 11.03 8.84 -22.16
C SER A 385 11.22 8.61 -20.66
N ALA A 386 10.65 7.51 -20.17
CA ALA A 386 10.73 7.12 -18.76
C ALA A 386 12.19 7.08 -18.27
N GLY A 387 12.43 7.56 -17.04
CA GLY A 387 13.74 7.57 -16.41
C GLY A 387 14.69 8.69 -16.89
N SER A 388 14.35 9.44 -17.97
CA SER A 388 15.16 10.57 -18.41
C SER A 388 15.16 11.74 -17.43
N ALA A 389 16.17 12.61 -17.49
CA ALA A 389 16.19 13.84 -16.69
C ALA A 389 15.01 14.77 -17.05
N ALA A 390 14.55 14.74 -18.31
CA ALA A 390 13.37 15.48 -18.76
C ALA A 390 12.08 14.90 -18.14
N HIS A 391 11.95 13.58 -18.09
CA HIS A 391 10.84 12.89 -17.43
C HIS A 391 10.78 13.24 -15.93
N ARG A 392 11.89 13.13 -15.20
CA ARG A 392 11.95 13.50 -13.77
C ARG A 392 11.55 14.96 -13.53
N ARG A 393 11.97 15.91 -14.39
CA ARG A 393 11.55 17.33 -14.28
C ARG A 393 10.06 17.50 -14.57
N ALA A 394 9.52 16.82 -15.58
CA ALA A 394 8.09 16.87 -15.90
C ALA A 394 7.24 16.27 -14.76
N ALA A 395 7.65 15.15 -14.17
CA ALA A 395 7.00 14.53 -13.02
C ALA A 395 6.94 15.49 -11.82
N ARG A 396 8.03 16.15 -11.46
CA ARG A 396 8.05 17.17 -10.39
C ARG A 396 7.12 18.35 -10.67
N ARG A 397 7.00 18.80 -11.92
CA ARG A 397 6.06 19.88 -12.30
C ARG A 397 4.61 19.45 -12.20
N LEU A 398 4.29 18.19 -12.53
CA LEU A 398 2.97 17.62 -12.33
C LEU A 398 2.63 17.53 -10.84
N GLU A 399 3.58 17.07 -10.02
CA GLU A 399 3.47 17.06 -8.56
C GLU A 399 3.10 18.43 -8.01
N GLN A 400 3.88 19.45 -8.33
CA GLN A 400 3.62 20.85 -7.92
C GLN A 400 2.24 21.36 -8.37
N ALA A 401 1.76 20.90 -9.52
CA ALA A 401 0.42 21.29 -10.00
C ALA A 401 -0.69 20.62 -9.15
N HIS A 402 -0.52 19.33 -8.77
CA HIS A 402 -1.42 18.65 -7.86
C HIS A 402 -1.40 19.28 -6.45
N GLU A 403 -0.23 19.55 -5.89
CA GLU A 403 -0.13 20.20 -4.59
C GLU A 403 -0.78 21.61 -4.58
N ALA A 404 -0.63 22.38 -5.67
CA ALA A 404 -1.29 23.67 -5.79
C ALA A 404 -2.82 23.53 -5.87
N PHE A 405 -3.31 22.47 -6.52
CA PHE A 405 -4.74 22.14 -6.56
C PHE A 405 -5.25 21.78 -5.16
N ALA A 406 -4.57 20.86 -4.45
CA ALA A 406 -4.96 20.43 -3.12
C ALA A 406 -4.98 21.58 -2.11
N ARG A 407 -3.91 22.40 -2.07
CA ARG A 407 -3.86 23.58 -1.18
C ARG A 407 -5.00 24.55 -1.44
N TRP A 408 -5.34 24.77 -2.71
CA TRP A 408 -6.47 25.65 -3.06
C TRP A 408 -7.80 25.01 -2.61
N ALA A 409 -8.01 23.73 -2.89
CA ALA A 409 -9.23 23.02 -2.51
C ALA A 409 -9.42 22.99 -0.99
N HIS A 410 -8.36 22.74 -0.23
CA HIS A 410 -8.40 22.77 1.23
C HIS A 410 -8.72 24.19 1.77
N GLY A 411 -8.22 25.24 1.11
CA GLY A 411 -8.53 26.62 1.48
C GLY A 411 -9.98 27.05 1.18
N LEU A 412 -10.76 26.27 0.43
CA LEU A 412 -12.20 26.56 0.21
C LEU A 412 -13.05 26.32 1.45
N THR A 413 -12.60 25.50 2.34
CA THR A 413 -13.36 24.98 3.49
C THR A 413 -12.80 25.45 4.84
N ALA A 414 -11.72 26.29 4.80
CA ALA A 414 -11.05 26.81 6.00
C ALA A 414 -11.73 28.03 6.62
N ASP A 415 -12.73 28.63 5.94
CA ASP A 415 -13.57 29.75 6.40
C ASP A 415 -14.95 29.24 6.85
#